data_0f45976f5445ce5b5a5fc868475a8c0d
#
_entry.id   0f45976f5445ce5b5a5fc868475a8c0d
#
_cell.length_a   1.000
_cell.length_b   1.000
_cell.length_c   1.000
_cell.angle_alpha   90.00
_cell.angle_beta   90.00
_cell.angle_gamma   90.00
#
_symmetry.space_group_name_H-M   'P 1'
#
loop_
_entity.id
_entity.type
_entity.pdbx_description
1 polymer ?
#
loop_
_entity_poly.entity_id
_entity_poly.type
_entity_poly.pdbx_seq_one_letter_code
_entity_poly.pdbx_strand_id
1 'polypeptide(L)'
;MKVIPSENKIIGYTTKNSGGVPANFKNYFVLVFDKPFTYTAAVASGVIDTNKLEATDNHAGALIGFKTRKGEQVNVRVASSFISPEQAELNLKELGTDNIEQIAAKGRKIWNDVLGRIEVKDDDVDHLRTFYSCLYRSVLFPRSFYEIDAKGDVMHYSPYNGEVLPGYMFT
;
A
#
# COMPACT_ATOMS: atom_id res chain seq x y z
N MET A 1 -11.27 5.52 9.92
CA MET A 1 -10.16 4.65 10.30
C MET A 1 -10.39 4.10 11.69
N LYS A 2 -9.84 2.93 12.00
CA LYS A 2 -9.99 2.23 13.29
C LYS A 2 -8.65 1.64 13.73
N VAL A 3 -8.30 1.83 15.00
CA VAL A 3 -7.15 1.20 15.67
C VAL A 3 -7.62 -0.08 16.35
N ILE A 4 -6.88 -1.17 16.17
CA ILE A 4 -7.12 -2.48 16.81
C ILE A 4 -5.87 -2.85 17.61
N PRO A 5 -5.76 -2.40 18.87
CA PRO A 5 -4.54 -2.57 19.66
C PRO A 5 -4.17 -4.03 19.92
N SER A 6 -5.15 -4.92 20.05
CA SER A 6 -4.93 -6.36 20.25
C SER A 6 -4.21 -7.07 19.09
N GLU A 7 -4.24 -6.44 17.91
CA GLU A 7 -3.61 -6.97 16.70
C GLU A 7 -2.47 -6.08 16.19
N ASN A 8 -2.11 -5.01 16.94
CA ASN A 8 -1.14 -3.99 16.52
C ASN A 8 -1.47 -3.43 15.13
N LYS A 9 -2.76 -3.22 14.85
CA LYS A 9 -3.30 -2.99 13.52
C LYS A 9 -4.10 -1.68 13.45
N ILE A 10 -4.01 -1.02 12.31
CA ILE A 10 -4.90 0.08 11.93
C ILE A 10 -5.53 -0.27 10.59
N ILE A 11 -6.85 -0.12 10.49
CA ILE A 11 -7.60 -0.27 9.26
C ILE A 11 -8.36 1.01 8.94
N GLY A 12 -8.68 1.19 7.68
CA GLY A 12 -9.50 2.33 7.28
C GLY A 12 -9.71 2.40 5.77
N TYR A 13 -10.29 3.51 5.36
CA TYR A 13 -10.43 3.84 3.95
C TYR A 13 -10.36 5.36 3.75
N THR A 14 -10.03 5.74 2.53
CA THR A 14 -10.18 7.11 2.04
C THR A 14 -11.06 7.14 0.79
N THR A 15 -11.89 8.16 0.67
CA THR A 15 -12.67 8.46 -0.53
C THR A 15 -12.02 9.55 -1.36
N LYS A 16 -10.88 10.10 -0.89
CA LYS A 16 -10.20 11.21 -1.57
C LYS A 16 -9.61 10.73 -2.90
N ASN A 17 -9.92 11.47 -3.95
CA ASN A 17 -9.47 11.22 -5.31
C ASN A 17 -9.35 12.55 -6.07
N SER A 18 -8.81 12.53 -7.29
CA SER A 18 -8.66 13.70 -8.16
C SER A 18 -9.88 13.98 -9.05
N GLY A 19 -10.96 13.21 -8.89
CA GLY A 19 -12.18 13.27 -9.70
C GLY A 19 -12.25 12.16 -10.75
N GLY A 20 -13.43 12.04 -11.36
CA GLY A 20 -13.67 11.07 -12.45
C GLY A 20 -13.88 9.63 -12.02
N VAL A 21 -14.11 9.38 -10.73
CA VAL A 21 -14.41 8.04 -10.20
C VAL A 21 -15.87 7.97 -9.70
N PRO A 22 -16.47 6.78 -9.65
CA PRO A 22 -17.79 6.57 -9.09
C PRO A 22 -17.93 7.04 -7.63
N ALA A 23 -19.14 7.40 -7.21
CA ALA A 23 -19.43 7.93 -5.88
C ALA A 23 -19.11 6.95 -4.73
N ASN A 24 -19.09 5.65 -5.01
CA ASN A 24 -18.76 4.59 -4.06
C ASN A 24 -17.25 4.29 -3.97
N PHE A 25 -16.39 5.05 -4.67
CA PHE A 25 -14.94 4.85 -4.64
C PHE A 25 -14.41 4.91 -3.21
N LYS A 26 -13.62 3.89 -2.87
CA LYS A 26 -12.85 3.82 -1.64
C LYS A 26 -11.51 3.17 -1.91
N ASN A 27 -10.48 3.70 -1.29
CA ASN A 27 -9.20 3.01 -1.16
C ASN A 27 -9.09 2.55 0.30
N TYR A 28 -9.29 1.27 0.53
CA TYR A 28 -9.14 0.63 1.82
C TYR A 28 -7.66 0.39 2.11
N PHE A 29 -7.28 0.42 3.37
CA PHE A 29 -5.90 0.16 3.79
C PHE A 29 -5.86 -0.61 5.10
N VAL A 30 -4.78 -1.35 5.27
CA VAL A 30 -4.41 -2.03 6.50
C VAL A 30 -2.94 -1.76 6.81
N LEU A 31 -2.64 -1.42 8.06
CA LEU A 31 -1.28 -1.29 8.60
C LEU A 31 -1.13 -2.24 9.78
N VAL A 32 -0.10 -3.08 9.76
CA VAL A 32 0.23 -4.01 10.85
C VAL A 32 1.64 -3.70 11.34
N PHE A 33 1.77 -3.47 12.63
CA PHE A 33 3.03 -3.13 13.30
C PHE A 33 3.61 -4.35 14.00
N ASP A 34 4.92 -4.45 14.02
CA ASP A 34 5.65 -5.55 14.69
C ASP A 34 5.74 -5.38 16.21
N LYS A 35 5.24 -4.25 16.75
CA LYS A 35 5.27 -3.94 18.18
C LYS A 35 3.93 -3.50 18.71
N PRO A 36 3.62 -3.83 19.98
CA PRO A 36 2.38 -3.40 20.60
C PRO A 36 2.35 -1.88 20.81
N PHE A 37 1.16 -1.33 20.68
CA PHE A 37 0.90 0.05 21.00
C PHE A 37 0.91 0.26 22.52
N THR A 38 1.64 1.26 23.01
CA THR A 38 1.62 1.68 24.41
C THR A 38 0.69 2.88 24.65
N TYR A 39 0.26 3.52 23.55
CA TYR A 39 -0.65 4.64 23.54
C TYR A 39 -1.46 4.62 22.24
N THR A 40 -2.74 4.94 22.35
CA THR A 40 -3.63 5.08 21.18
C THR A 40 -4.60 6.23 21.40
N ALA A 41 -4.88 6.97 20.33
CA ALA A 41 -5.94 7.96 20.28
C ALA A 41 -6.50 8.08 18.87
N ALA A 42 -7.77 8.36 18.75
CA ALA A 42 -8.37 8.76 17.49
C ALA A 42 -8.29 10.29 17.31
N VAL A 43 -8.17 10.72 16.06
CA VAL A 43 -8.14 12.13 15.71
C VAL A 43 -9.24 12.41 14.69
N ALA A 44 -10.06 13.42 14.95
CA ALA A 44 -11.07 13.89 14.00
C ALA A 44 -11.03 15.42 13.95
N SER A 45 -10.90 16.01 12.77
CA SER A 45 -10.82 17.47 12.55
C SER A 45 -9.85 18.19 13.50
N GLY A 46 -8.69 17.57 13.76
CA GLY A 46 -7.64 18.12 14.63
C GLY A 46 -7.86 17.90 16.14
N VAL A 47 -8.99 17.32 16.55
CA VAL A 47 -9.28 16.99 17.96
C VAL A 47 -8.79 15.57 18.26
N ILE A 48 -7.97 15.44 19.31
CA ILE A 48 -7.43 14.16 19.79
C ILE A 48 -8.35 13.62 20.88
N ASP A 49 -8.83 12.39 20.73
CA ASP A 49 -9.65 11.69 21.73
C ASP A 49 -8.97 10.37 22.12
N THR A 50 -8.42 10.33 23.32
CA THR A 50 -7.71 9.18 23.90
C THR A 50 -8.64 8.03 24.29
N ASN A 51 -9.94 8.30 24.39
CA ASN A 51 -10.95 7.29 24.74
C ASN A 51 -11.54 6.60 23.53
N LYS A 52 -11.18 7.05 22.31
CA LYS A 52 -11.67 6.47 21.06
C LYS A 52 -10.57 5.76 20.29
N LEU A 53 -10.97 4.66 19.68
CA LEU A 53 -10.13 3.86 18.76
C LEU A 53 -10.57 4.01 17.31
N GLU A 54 -11.59 4.79 17.04
CA GLU A 54 -12.18 4.95 15.72
C GLU A 54 -12.55 6.41 15.45
N ALA A 55 -12.33 6.84 14.22
CA ALA A 55 -12.77 8.14 13.73
C ALA A 55 -13.24 8.05 12.28
N THR A 56 -14.35 8.74 11.99
CA THR A 56 -14.86 8.96 10.64
C THR A 56 -14.97 10.46 10.44
N ASP A 57 -14.11 11.01 9.59
CA ASP A 57 -14.00 12.45 9.34
C ASP A 57 -13.23 12.67 8.03
N ASN A 58 -13.35 13.85 7.42
CA ASN A 58 -12.54 14.24 6.26
C ASN A 58 -11.04 14.35 6.61
N HIS A 59 -10.73 14.56 7.88
CA HIS A 59 -9.38 14.64 8.45
C HIS A 59 -9.24 13.66 9.61
N ALA A 60 -9.65 12.40 9.39
CA ALA A 60 -9.47 11.34 10.38
C ALA A 60 -8.01 10.89 10.47
N GLY A 61 -7.55 10.62 11.68
CA GLY A 61 -6.21 10.12 11.96
C GLY A 61 -6.15 9.25 13.20
N ALA A 62 -5.02 8.60 13.42
CA ALA A 62 -4.68 7.89 14.64
C ALA A 62 -3.35 8.39 15.19
N LEU A 63 -3.26 8.53 16.49
CA LEU A 63 -2.00 8.64 17.20
C LEU A 63 -1.71 7.31 17.88
N ILE A 64 -0.54 6.76 17.63
CA ILE A 64 -0.05 5.53 18.25
C ILE A 64 1.33 5.78 18.86
N GLY A 65 1.58 5.23 20.02
CA GLY A 65 2.86 5.32 20.70
C GLY A 65 3.49 3.95 20.88
N PHE A 66 4.82 3.93 20.90
CA PHE A 66 5.62 2.74 21.13
C PHE A 66 6.64 3.00 22.24
N LYS A 67 6.90 1.98 23.04
CA LYS A 67 8.03 2.02 23.99
C LYS A 67 9.26 1.43 23.28
N THR A 68 10.22 2.28 22.97
CA THR A 68 11.43 1.89 22.23
C THR A 68 12.70 2.31 22.99
N ARG A 69 13.82 1.64 22.70
CA ARG A 69 15.16 2.02 23.13
C ARG A 69 15.89 2.73 21.98
N LYS A 70 17.00 3.40 22.28
CA LYS A 70 17.83 4.05 21.25
C LYS A 70 18.28 3.03 20.20
N GLY A 71 18.01 3.33 18.93
CA GLY A 71 18.34 2.48 17.78
C GLY A 71 17.35 1.35 17.48
N GLU A 72 16.32 1.17 18.31
CA GLU A 72 15.30 0.17 18.08
C GLU A 72 14.31 0.62 17.00
N GLN A 73 14.05 -0.25 16.03
CA GLN A 73 13.15 0.01 14.91
C GLN A 73 11.75 -0.52 15.20
N VAL A 74 10.76 0.15 14.65
CA VAL A 74 9.38 -0.31 14.55
C VAL A 74 9.07 -0.50 13.08
N ASN A 75 8.74 -1.73 12.69
CA ASN A 75 8.40 -2.04 11.31
C ASN A 75 6.88 -2.02 11.14
N VAL A 76 6.45 -1.51 10.00
CA VAL A 76 5.05 -1.52 9.58
C VAL A 76 4.92 -2.21 8.23
N ARG A 77 3.91 -3.08 8.11
CA ARG A 77 3.47 -3.67 6.86
C ARG A 77 2.19 -2.99 6.44
N VAL A 78 2.12 -2.59 5.18
CA VAL A 78 0.99 -1.83 4.63
C VAL A 78 0.49 -2.53 3.38
N ALA A 79 -0.82 -2.67 3.29
CA ALA A 79 -1.48 -3.05 2.05
C ALA A 79 -2.74 -2.20 1.83
N SER A 80 -3.18 -2.15 0.59
CA SER A 80 -4.40 -1.47 0.20
C SER A 80 -5.23 -2.31 -0.76
N SER A 81 -6.51 -1.92 -0.91
CA SER A 81 -7.44 -2.52 -1.85
C SER A 81 -8.45 -1.48 -2.30
N PHE A 82 -8.90 -1.58 -3.54
CA PHE A 82 -10.06 -0.83 -4.03
C PHE A 82 -11.37 -1.62 -3.90
N ILE A 83 -11.29 -2.88 -3.49
CA ILE A 83 -12.43 -3.82 -3.43
C ILE A 83 -13.07 -3.80 -2.03
N SER A 84 -12.30 -4.16 -0.99
CA SER A 84 -12.82 -4.24 0.38
C SER A 84 -11.73 -4.20 1.45
N PRO A 85 -12.09 -4.01 2.74
CA PRO A 85 -11.13 -4.14 3.85
C PRO A 85 -10.53 -5.54 3.95
N GLU A 86 -11.32 -6.59 3.72
CA GLU A 86 -10.90 -7.99 3.78
C GLU A 86 -9.91 -8.29 2.65
N GLN A 87 -10.12 -7.70 1.49
CA GLN A 87 -9.19 -7.81 0.37
C GLN A 87 -7.87 -7.09 0.69
N ALA A 88 -7.90 -5.94 1.34
CA ALA A 88 -6.66 -5.27 1.79
C ALA A 88 -5.87 -6.16 2.77
N GLU A 89 -6.54 -6.87 3.68
CA GLU A 89 -5.89 -7.83 4.58
C GLU A 89 -5.34 -9.05 3.81
N LEU A 90 -6.03 -9.49 2.77
CA LEU A 90 -5.55 -10.57 1.91
C LEU A 90 -4.30 -10.14 1.13
N ASN A 91 -4.31 -8.95 0.54
CA ASN A 91 -3.17 -8.39 -0.19
C ASN A 91 -1.93 -8.24 0.71
N LEU A 92 -2.11 -7.99 2.01
CA LEU A 92 -0.99 -7.94 2.97
C LEU A 92 -0.21 -9.26 3.04
N LYS A 93 -0.86 -10.39 2.76
CA LYS A 93 -0.22 -11.73 2.77
C LYS A 93 0.81 -11.90 1.65
N GLU A 94 0.78 -11.07 0.59
CA GLU A 94 1.77 -11.09 -0.48
C GLU A 94 3.19 -10.81 0.02
N LEU A 95 3.32 -10.06 1.11
CA LEU A 95 4.62 -9.78 1.74
C LEU A 95 5.22 -11.02 2.43
N GLY A 96 4.41 -12.03 2.73
CA GLY A 96 4.84 -13.23 3.45
C GLY A 96 5.51 -12.90 4.79
N THR A 97 6.63 -13.57 5.07
CA THR A 97 7.45 -13.36 6.27
C THR A 97 8.69 -12.51 6.01
N ASP A 98 8.87 -12.00 4.79
CA ASP A 98 10.06 -11.25 4.39
C ASP A 98 10.26 -9.98 5.23
N ASN A 99 11.50 -9.69 5.56
CA ASN A 99 11.89 -8.39 6.08
C ASN A 99 12.13 -7.38 4.95
N ILE A 100 12.39 -6.12 5.30
CA ILE A 100 12.52 -5.04 4.32
C ILE A 100 13.71 -5.24 3.38
N GLU A 101 14.80 -5.81 3.86
CA GLU A 101 16.00 -6.10 3.07
C GLU A 101 15.71 -7.19 2.02
N GLN A 102 14.96 -8.22 2.40
CA GLN A 102 14.54 -9.30 1.50
C GLN A 102 13.58 -8.78 0.43
N ILE A 103 12.60 -7.95 0.81
CA ILE A 103 11.66 -7.31 -0.13
C ILE A 103 12.43 -6.40 -1.10
N ALA A 104 13.36 -5.58 -0.59
CA ALA A 104 14.20 -4.71 -1.42
C ALA A 104 15.09 -5.52 -2.40
N ALA A 105 15.63 -6.65 -1.95
CA ALA A 105 16.42 -7.54 -2.81
C ALA A 105 15.57 -8.18 -3.91
N LYS A 106 14.35 -8.64 -3.59
CA LYS A 106 13.38 -9.17 -4.57
C LYS A 106 13.00 -8.10 -5.60
N GLY A 107 12.67 -6.89 -5.15
CA GLY A 107 12.34 -5.78 -6.03
C GLY A 107 13.49 -5.41 -6.96
N ARG A 108 14.72 -5.34 -6.43
CA ARG A 108 15.92 -5.09 -7.23
C ARG A 108 16.15 -6.18 -8.28
N LYS A 109 15.95 -7.45 -7.91
CA LYS A 109 16.07 -8.55 -8.87
C LYS A 109 15.08 -8.41 -10.02
N ILE A 110 13.80 -8.19 -9.71
CA ILE A 110 12.75 -8.02 -10.71
C ILE A 110 13.07 -6.87 -11.67
N TRP A 111 13.49 -5.73 -11.13
CA TRP A 111 13.85 -4.57 -11.96
C TRP A 111 15.09 -4.82 -12.79
N ASN A 112 16.10 -5.50 -12.25
CA ASN A 112 17.29 -5.87 -13.02
C ASN A 112 16.96 -6.85 -14.15
N ASP A 113 16.06 -7.82 -13.92
CA ASP A 113 15.60 -8.77 -14.95
C ASP A 113 14.84 -8.05 -16.09
N VAL A 114 14.11 -6.96 -15.78
CA VAL A 114 13.39 -6.16 -16.77
C VAL A 114 14.33 -5.22 -17.52
N LEU A 115 15.11 -4.43 -16.80
CA LEU A 115 15.96 -3.38 -17.38
C LEU A 115 17.19 -3.99 -18.07
N GLY A 116 17.70 -5.10 -17.57
CA GLY A 116 18.83 -5.82 -18.15
C GLY A 116 18.54 -6.55 -19.47
N ARG A 117 17.32 -6.49 -19.99
CA ARG A 117 17.00 -6.98 -21.35
C ARG A 117 17.68 -6.19 -22.45
N ILE A 118 18.07 -4.94 -22.16
CA ILE A 118 18.85 -4.09 -23.04
C ILE A 118 20.10 -3.67 -22.27
N GLU A 119 21.25 -4.17 -22.70
CA GLU A 119 22.54 -3.81 -22.12
C GLU A 119 23.20 -2.73 -22.98
N VAL A 120 23.45 -1.56 -22.36
CA VAL A 120 24.11 -0.42 -23.03
C VAL A 120 25.46 -0.18 -22.34
N LYS A 121 26.50 0.05 -23.16
CA LYS A 121 27.84 0.45 -22.68
C LYS A 121 28.13 1.86 -23.19
N ASP A 122 28.51 2.71 -22.26
CA ASP A 122 28.91 4.08 -22.53
C ASP A 122 29.94 4.50 -21.46
N ASP A 123 30.93 5.29 -21.85
CA ASP A 123 31.90 5.82 -20.89
C ASP A 123 31.33 6.97 -20.05
N ASP A 124 30.25 7.61 -20.52
CA ASP A 124 29.52 8.63 -19.80
C ASP A 124 28.39 8.02 -18.96
N VAL A 125 28.56 8.09 -17.64
CA VAL A 125 27.59 7.58 -16.66
C VAL A 125 26.25 8.30 -16.72
N ASP A 126 26.22 9.56 -17.11
CA ASP A 126 24.95 10.34 -17.20
C ASP A 126 24.13 9.93 -18.42
N HIS A 127 24.78 9.50 -19.50
CA HIS A 127 24.10 8.85 -20.63
C HIS A 127 23.44 7.54 -20.18
N LEU A 128 24.17 6.68 -19.45
CA LEU A 128 23.62 5.44 -18.91
C LEU A 128 22.43 5.68 -17.95
N ARG A 129 22.57 6.66 -17.05
CA ARG A 129 21.47 7.06 -16.14
C ARG A 129 20.24 7.54 -16.91
N THR A 130 20.43 8.36 -17.92
CA THR A 130 19.35 8.85 -18.78
C THR A 130 18.68 7.70 -19.50
N PHE A 131 19.46 6.81 -20.14
CA PHE A 131 18.93 5.65 -20.86
C PHE A 131 18.08 4.77 -19.94
N TYR A 132 18.66 4.30 -18.82
CA TYR A 132 17.93 3.39 -17.92
C TYR A 132 16.76 4.07 -17.18
N SER A 133 16.84 5.37 -16.93
CA SER A 133 15.69 6.13 -16.39
C SER A 133 14.53 6.22 -17.39
N CYS A 134 14.83 6.40 -18.68
CA CYS A 134 13.84 6.40 -19.74
C CYS A 134 13.24 5.00 -19.94
N LEU A 135 14.07 3.96 -19.96
CA LEU A 135 13.63 2.57 -20.07
C LEU A 135 12.73 2.18 -18.88
N TYR A 136 13.13 2.54 -17.65
CA TYR A 136 12.30 2.35 -16.45
C TYR A 136 10.91 2.99 -16.60
N ARG A 137 10.86 4.26 -17.04
CA ARG A 137 9.60 4.98 -17.22
C ARG A 137 8.73 4.35 -18.31
N SER A 138 9.32 3.82 -19.38
CA SER A 138 8.57 3.20 -20.49
C SER A 138 7.87 1.91 -20.09
N VAL A 139 8.35 1.22 -19.04
CA VAL A 139 7.76 -0.04 -18.55
C VAL A 139 6.89 0.14 -17.29
N LEU A 140 6.66 1.40 -16.84
CA LEU A 140 5.76 1.68 -15.71
C LEU A 140 4.27 1.58 -16.09
N PHE A 141 3.94 1.61 -17.36
CA PHE A 141 2.58 1.53 -17.88
C PHE A 141 2.46 0.41 -18.93
N PRO A 142 1.29 -0.24 -19.04
CA PRO A 142 0.10 -0.05 -18.18
C PRO A 142 0.31 -0.61 -16.78
N ARG A 143 -0.40 -0.04 -15.80
CA ARG A 143 -0.39 -0.56 -14.43
C ARG A 143 -1.42 -1.68 -14.28
N SER A 144 -1.06 -2.73 -13.54
CA SER A 144 -2.02 -3.73 -13.08
C SER A 144 -3.01 -3.09 -12.11
N PHE A 145 -4.30 -3.22 -12.40
CA PHE A 145 -5.38 -2.67 -11.58
C PHE A 145 -6.39 -3.78 -11.26
N TYR A 146 -5.87 -4.91 -10.81
CA TYR A 146 -6.65 -6.05 -10.37
C TYR A 146 -6.04 -6.63 -9.10
N GLU A 147 -6.84 -7.38 -8.40
CA GLU A 147 -6.48 -8.03 -7.14
C GLU A 147 -6.86 -9.51 -7.22
N ILE A 148 -6.22 -10.35 -6.41
CA ILE A 148 -6.54 -11.78 -6.34
C ILE A 148 -7.37 -12.02 -5.09
N ASP A 149 -8.56 -12.56 -5.24
CA ASP A 149 -9.45 -12.84 -4.12
C ASP A 149 -9.04 -14.08 -3.31
N ALA A 150 -9.78 -14.40 -2.25
CA ALA A 150 -9.49 -15.53 -1.37
C ALA A 150 -9.65 -16.90 -2.04
N LYS A 151 -10.30 -16.98 -3.21
CA LYS A 151 -10.47 -18.19 -4.01
C LYS A 151 -9.38 -18.34 -5.06
N GLY A 152 -8.57 -17.29 -5.27
CA GLY A 152 -7.57 -17.21 -6.33
C GLY A 152 -8.13 -16.63 -7.63
N ASP A 153 -9.33 -16.08 -7.61
CA ASP A 153 -9.94 -15.45 -8.78
C ASP A 153 -9.42 -14.02 -8.96
N VAL A 154 -9.23 -13.63 -10.23
CA VAL A 154 -8.82 -12.27 -10.60
C VAL A 154 -10.05 -11.38 -10.59
N MET A 155 -10.01 -10.32 -9.77
CA MET A 155 -11.09 -9.36 -9.58
C MET A 155 -10.57 -7.93 -9.68
N HIS A 156 -11.40 -6.99 -10.07
CA HIS A 156 -11.07 -5.57 -10.06
C HIS A 156 -12.25 -4.69 -9.70
N TYR A 157 -11.97 -3.54 -9.08
CA TYR A 157 -12.93 -2.45 -8.95
C TYR A 157 -12.97 -1.67 -10.27
N SER A 158 -14.15 -1.53 -10.85
CA SER A 158 -14.34 -0.76 -12.07
C SER A 158 -14.36 0.75 -11.78
N PRO A 159 -13.38 1.53 -12.27
CA PRO A 159 -13.38 2.99 -12.09
C PRO A 159 -14.43 3.70 -12.93
N TYR A 160 -15.19 2.98 -13.76
CA TYR A 160 -16.23 3.55 -14.63
C TYR A 160 -17.61 3.48 -14.01
N ASN A 161 -17.98 2.34 -13.39
CA ASN A 161 -19.32 2.14 -12.83
C ASN A 161 -19.31 1.80 -11.32
N GLY A 162 -18.14 1.56 -10.72
CA GLY A 162 -18.00 1.27 -9.29
C GLY A 162 -18.34 -0.16 -8.88
N GLU A 163 -18.49 -1.06 -9.84
CA GLU A 163 -18.75 -2.48 -9.57
C GLU A 163 -17.43 -3.24 -9.34
N VAL A 164 -17.50 -4.32 -8.58
CA VAL A 164 -16.41 -5.30 -8.50
C VAL A 164 -16.69 -6.39 -9.52
N LEU A 165 -15.81 -6.53 -10.49
CA LEU A 165 -15.97 -7.39 -11.65
C LEU A 165 -14.83 -8.41 -11.74
N PRO A 166 -15.09 -9.62 -12.30
CA PRO A 166 -14.04 -10.58 -12.58
C PRO A 166 -13.17 -10.14 -13.76
N GLY A 167 -11.91 -10.58 -13.74
CA GLY A 167 -10.97 -10.42 -14.85
C GLY A 167 -9.89 -9.36 -14.61
N TYR A 168 -8.93 -9.35 -15.53
CA TYR A 168 -7.80 -8.41 -15.51
C TYR A 168 -8.24 -7.00 -15.90
N MET A 169 -7.65 -6.03 -15.24
CA MET A 169 -7.76 -4.62 -15.60
C MET A 169 -6.39 -3.96 -15.54
N PHE A 170 -6.14 -3.07 -16.49
CA PHE A 170 -4.91 -2.29 -16.61
C PHE A 170 -5.26 -0.81 -16.83
N THR A 171 -4.51 0.10 -16.20
CA THR A 171 -4.72 1.56 -16.30
C THR A 171 -3.45 2.27 -16.77
#